data_886fadef427244d8131702d78673b5e3
#
_entry.id   886fadef427244d8131702d78673b5e3
#
_cell.length_a   1.000
_cell.length_b   1.000
_cell.length_c   1.000
_cell.angle_alpha   90.00
_cell.angle_beta   90.00
_cell.angle_gamma   90.00
#
_symmetry.space_group_name_H-M   'P 1'
#
loop_
_entity.id
_entity.type
_entity.pdbx_description
1 polymer ?
#
loop_
_entity_poly.entity_id
_entity_poly.type
_entity_poly.pdbx_seq_one_letter_code
_entity_poly.pdbx_strand_id
1 'polypeptide(L)'
;MLSITMNKISFITILLIGFTAIAQNPKDTLNTEIIEVIKPYAPTIPDAFKIKENPVMEEQVVPKETVNYSINSAPVASTFIPEKGKAKGLKATGNEAFFNNYISLGFGNYTSPLFDAFIKVDQDAYSSIGINLYHHSSQGGIKEVHLNDSYYDTKASVFYNQNTNLDDLHIGLNVKHGYYNWYGINGNIPIDESFDVSHAYFGVMAAGELKKMDASVFEGGKVSLGFFKDNFNSNEVRFTLQPKLEFPISTESLELVADVDYLSGKFQNDYDETTDETYGFVKFGLLPNFKFTKDNLNLNLGLKAYLLNDHMLEETTLTAFPNIDVSYLISPNNLTIYGGATGGYTFNTYNNHTEINPFLSTDFYSRPTKEKYRLYAGLKGKIESATFDINGFFRDVENLPMYVIQPNLSLIIPQDLILINSYFTVFNMTYDSAKNIGLKAQIETPIHDYINLGAYVEYNHYTMANELEAWNLPALQGNVYANLNYNEWQAQAQLLLRGQTYDTERFPYDYYNYILPNPEDLIVQNNSFADLNLSVSYNFNDQLSVFARAQNIFSNNYERFYNYPNQGLQFLGGITYKFDLD
;
A
#
# COMPACT_ATOMS: atom_id res chain seq x y z
N MET A 1 -42.65 8.64 8.94
CA MET A 1 -41.48 8.12 8.19
C MET A 1 -40.72 9.20 7.40
N LEU A 2 -41.35 10.28 6.94
CA LEU A 2 -40.65 11.37 6.20
C LEU A 2 -39.84 12.35 7.06
N SER A 3 -40.09 12.47 8.36
CA SER A 3 -39.41 13.46 9.20
C SER A 3 -38.01 13.05 9.66
N ILE A 4 -37.72 11.75 9.70
CA ILE A 4 -36.41 11.20 10.12
C ILE A 4 -35.38 11.29 9.01
N THR A 5 -35.81 11.21 7.75
CA THR A 5 -34.93 11.35 6.57
C THR A 5 -34.48 12.79 6.34
N MET A 6 -35.32 13.78 6.65
CA MET A 6 -34.97 15.20 6.53
C MET A 6 -33.86 15.62 7.50
N ASN A 7 -33.85 15.11 8.74
CA ASN A 7 -32.81 15.45 9.71
C ASN A 7 -31.42 14.89 9.33
N LYS A 8 -31.37 13.74 8.67
CA LYS A 8 -30.09 13.14 8.23
C LYS A 8 -29.47 13.90 7.04
N ILE A 9 -30.29 14.37 6.12
CA ILE A 9 -29.85 15.21 4.98
C ILE A 9 -29.38 16.58 5.48
N SER A 10 -30.07 17.18 6.47
CA SER A 10 -29.67 18.46 7.06
C SER A 10 -28.33 18.38 7.79
N PHE A 11 -28.02 17.25 8.43
CA PHE A 11 -26.74 17.06 9.11
C PHE A 11 -25.56 16.94 8.13
N ILE A 12 -25.77 16.24 7.00
CA ILE A 12 -24.77 16.14 5.92
C ILE A 12 -24.56 17.49 5.25
N THR A 13 -25.63 18.28 5.06
CA THR A 13 -25.54 19.62 4.46
C THR A 13 -24.83 20.61 5.39
N ILE A 14 -25.02 20.52 6.70
CA ILE A 14 -24.30 21.34 7.68
C ILE A 14 -22.80 20.97 7.76
N LEU A 15 -22.47 19.70 7.60
CA LEU A 15 -21.08 19.24 7.53
C LEU A 15 -20.37 19.78 6.27
N LEU A 16 -21.06 19.84 5.14
CA LEU A 16 -20.54 20.37 3.85
C LEU A 16 -20.41 21.91 3.84
N ILE A 17 -21.25 22.62 4.56
CA ILE A 17 -21.22 24.11 4.63
C ILE A 17 -20.11 24.58 5.60
N GLY A 18 -19.70 23.77 6.58
CA GLY A 18 -18.60 24.09 7.50
C GLY A 18 -17.23 24.24 6.83
N PHE A 19 -17.04 23.71 5.62
CA PHE A 19 -15.76 23.76 4.92
C PHE A 19 -15.51 25.04 4.09
N THR A 20 -16.49 25.91 3.91
CA THR A 20 -16.33 27.14 3.11
C THR A 20 -15.94 28.38 3.92
N ALA A 21 -15.80 28.29 5.23
CA ALA A 21 -15.61 29.44 6.11
C ALA A 21 -14.15 29.72 6.55
N ILE A 22 -13.15 28.99 6.05
CA ILE A 22 -11.74 29.20 6.40
C ILE A 22 -10.91 29.59 5.16
N ALA A 23 -11.20 30.77 4.61
CA ALA A 23 -10.34 31.43 3.66
C ALA A 23 -10.14 32.89 4.09
N GLN A 24 -9.44 33.13 5.17
CA GLN A 24 -8.86 34.43 5.46
C GLN A 24 -7.45 34.26 6.02
N ASN A 25 -6.48 34.82 5.28
CA ASN A 25 -5.10 34.96 5.68
C ASN A 25 -4.97 35.88 6.90
N PRO A 26 -4.16 35.56 7.89
CA PRO A 26 -3.35 36.54 8.59
C PRO A 26 -1.86 36.25 8.40
N LYS A 27 -1.16 37.25 7.93
CA LYS A 27 0.29 37.40 8.14
C LYS A 27 0.49 37.61 9.65
N ASP A 28 1.30 36.78 10.27
CA ASP A 28 2.36 37.22 11.16
C ASP A 28 3.21 36.05 11.68
N THR A 29 4.46 36.34 11.82
CA THR A 29 5.63 35.57 12.16
C THR A 29 5.64 35.04 13.59
N LEU A 30 5.89 33.75 13.78
CA LEU A 30 6.59 33.19 14.95
C LEU A 30 7.38 31.95 14.53
N ASN A 31 8.70 32.03 14.66
CA ASN A 31 9.60 30.89 14.51
C ASN A 31 9.36 29.90 15.64
N THR A 32 8.90 28.72 15.32
CA THR A 32 8.97 27.53 16.18
C THR A 32 9.48 26.37 15.36
N GLU A 33 10.60 25.79 15.77
CA GLU A 33 11.12 24.54 15.24
C GLU A 33 10.17 23.39 15.61
N ILE A 34 9.80 22.60 14.63
CA ILE A 34 8.79 21.53 14.73
C ILE A 34 9.41 20.22 14.20
N ILE A 35 9.16 19.10 14.84
CA ILE A 35 9.73 17.76 14.57
C ILE A 35 8.66 16.76 14.09
N GLU A 36 8.93 15.87 13.14
CA GLU A 36 7.94 15.08 12.38
C GLU A 36 8.17 13.58 12.19
N VAL A 37 7.12 12.85 11.78
CA VAL A 37 7.05 11.39 11.79
C VAL A 37 6.09 10.69 10.84
N ILE A 38 6.46 9.65 10.12
CA ILE A 38 5.55 8.74 9.38
C ILE A 38 5.65 7.25 9.73
N LYS A 39 4.51 6.63 10.01
CA LYS A 39 4.22 5.22 9.72
C LYS A 39 3.20 5.16 8.58
N PRO A 40 3.33 4.23 7.62
CA PRO A 40 2.18 3.90 6.78
C PRO A 40 1.09 3.39 7.71
N TYR A 41 -0.06 4.04 7.66
CA TYR A 41 -1.22 3.65 8.44
C TYR A 41 -1.74 2.32 7.92
N ALA A 42 -1.46 1.26 8.66
CA ALA A 42 -2.33 0.10 8.67
C ALA A 42 -3.36 0.37 9.76
N PRO A 43 -4.67 0.43 9.48
CA PRO A 43 -5.67 0.56 10.51
C PRO A 43 -5.61 -0.66 11.41
N THR A 44 -4.90 -0.56 12.51
CA THR A 44 -4.99 -1.53 13.60
C THR A 44 -6.22 -1.14 14.41
N ILE A 45 -7.24 -1.98 14.36
CA ILE A 45 -8.29 -1.96 15.36
C ILE A 45 -7.58 -2.17 16.71
N PRO A 46 -7.69 -1.26 17.68
CA PRO A 46 -7.11 -1.50 18.99
C PRO A 46 -7.73 -2.78 19.56
N ASP A 47 -6.89 -3.67 20.02
CA ASP A 47 -7.32 -4.85 20.75
C ASP A 47 -8.27 -4.45 21.87
N ALA A 48 -9.42 -5.10 21.94
CA ALA A 48 -10.36 -4.90 23.01
C ALA A 48 -9.69 -5.17 24.36
N PHE A 49 -9.73 -4.19 25.26
CA PHE A 49 -9.12 -4.29 26.58
C PHE A 49 -9.65 -5.51 27.32
N LYS A 50 -8.75 -6.34 27.78
CA LYS A 50 -9.07 -7.48 28.62
C LYS A 50 -9.39 -6.98 30.02
N ILE A 51 -10.67 -6.95 30.39
CA ILE A 51 -11.09 -6.71 31.78
C ILE A 51 -10.61 -7.92 32.59
N LYS A 52 -9.69 -7.70 33.54
CA LYS A 52 -9.24 -8.70 34.49
C LYS A 52 -10.25 -8.82 35.64
N GLU A 53 -11.40 -9.37 35.36
CA GLU A 53 -12.23 -10.00 36.38
C GLU A 53 -12.39 -11.47 35.98
N ASN A 54 -12.02 -12.37 36.88
CA ASN A 54 -12.22 -13.79 36.68
C ASN A 54 -13.71 -14.11 36.86
N PRO A 55 -14.52 -14.19 35.80
CA PRO A 55 -15.83 -14.80 35.93
C PRO A 55 -15.63 -16.32 35.98
N VAL A 56 -16.20 -16.94 36.98
CA VAL A 56 -16.42 -18.39 36.95
C VAL A 56 -17.46 -18.65 35.88
N MET A 57 -17.01 -19.07 34.70
CA MET A 57 -17.91 -19.48 33.63
C MET A 57 -17.90 -21.01 33.54
N GLU A 58 -19.10 -21.57 33.57
CA GLU A 58 -19.33 -22.94 33.13
C GLU A 58 -18.89 -23.05 31.67
N GLU A 59 -18.10 -24.08 31.35
CA GLU A 59 -17.57 -24.34 30.01
C GLU A 59 -18.74 -24.60 29.03
N GLN A 60 -19.20 -23.54 28.37
CA GLN A 60 -19.87 -23.72 27.09
C GLN A 60 -18.79 -23.72 26.01
N VAL A 61 -18.61 -24.88 25.38
CA VAL A 61 -17.76 -25.01 24.19
C VAL A 61 -18.41 -24.18 23.07
N VAL A 62 -17.94 -22.94 22.92
CA VAL A 62 -18.29 -22.12 21.74
C VAL A 62 -17.29 -22.49 20.65
N PRO A 63 -17.75 -23.02 19.50
CA PRO A 63 -16.85 -23.29 18.38
C PRO A 63 -16.18 -21.97 17.94
N LYS A 64 -14.87 -22.01 17.72
CA LYS A 64 -14.13 -20.88 17.17
C LYS A 64 -14.69 -20.56 15.78
N GLU A 65 -15.27 -19.38 15.64
CA GLU A 65 -15.63 -18.86 14.32
C GLU A 65 -14.34 -18.46 13.59
N THR A 66 -14.01 -19.22 12.58
CA THR A 66 -12.93 -18.86 11.65
C THR A 66 -13.47 -17.83 10.67
N VAL A 67 -12.96 -16.64 10.73
CA VAL A 67 -13.30 -15.59 9.76
C VAL A 67 -12.56 -15.89 8.46
N ASN A 68 -13.27 -16.38 7.46
CA ASN A 68 -12.72 -16.57 6.13
C ASN A 68 -12.67 -15.24 5.38
N TYR A 69 -11.47 -14.80 5.09
CA TYR A 69 -11.26 -13.65 4.21
C TYR A 69 -11.17 -14.14 2.77
N SER A 70 -12.16 -13.83 1.94
CA SER A 70 -11.96 -13.93 0.51
C SER A 70 -11.06 -12.79 0.06
N ILE A 71 -9.84 -13.10 -0.35
CA ILE A 71 -8.93 -12.16 -0.96
C ILE A 71 -9.41 -11.96 -2.39
N ASN A 72 -10.28 -10.99 -2.63
CA ASN A 72 -10.55 -10.55 -3.97
C ASN A 72 -9.40 -9.65 -4.42
N SER A 73 -8.33 -10.23 -4.94
CA SER A 73 -7.33 -9.47 -5.66
C SER A 73 -7.91 -9.17 -7.05
N ALA A 74 -8.41 -7.97 -7.24
CA ALA A 74 -8.63 -7.48 -8.58
C ALA A 74 -7.28 -6.96 -9.08
N PRO A 75 -6.63 -7.64 -10.04
CA PRO A 75 -5.45 -7.08 -10.67
C PRO A 75 -5.94 -5.90 -11.49
N VAL A 76 -5.66 -4.73 -10.99
CA VAL A 76 -5.80 -3.52 -11.76
C VAL A 76 -4.51 -3.41 -12.56
N ALA A 77 -4.59 -3.23 -13.87
CA ALA A 77 -3.47 -2.76 -14.67
C ALA A 77 -3.02 -1.35 -14.22
N SER A 78 -3.78 -0.72 -13.35
CA SER A 78 -3.33 0.41 -12.54
C SER A 78 -2.68 -0.15 -11.28
N THR A 79 -1.46 0.27 -10.98
CA THR A 79 -0.67 -0.03 -9.78
C THR A 79 -1.32 0.48 -8.48
N PHE A 80 -2.61 0.77 -8.49
CA PHE A 80 -3.34 1.15 -7.30
C PHE A 80 -3.74 -0.13 -6.57
N ILE A 81 -3.02 -0.49 -5.53
CA ILE A 81 -3.46 -1.49 -4.57
C ILE A 81 -4.42 -0.76 -3.63
N PRO A 82 -5.75 -0.98 -3.73
CA PRO A 82 -6.64 -0.47 -2.70
C PRO A 82 -6.22 -1.08 -1.37
N GLU A 83 -5.98 -0.27 -0.35
CA GLU A 83 -5.85 -0.79 1.00
C GLU A 83 -7.12 -1.59 1.30
N LYS A 84 -6.95 -2.87 1.58
CA LYS A 84 -8.08 -3.76 1.86
C LYS A 84 -8.79 -3.27 3.12
N GLY A 85 -9.97 -2.69 2.96
CA GLY A 85 -10.87 -2.47 4.08
C GLY A 85 -11.10 -3.83 4.77
N LYS A 86 -10.80 -3.94 6.06
CA LYS A 86 -11.15 -5.13 6.84
C LYS A 86 -12.67 -5.18 6.96
N ALA A 87 -13.32 -6.02 6.16
CA ALA A 87 -14.74 -6.25 6.30
C ALA A 87 -15.01 -6.79 7.72
N LYS A 88 -15.76 -6.03 8.51
CA LYS A 88 -16.25 -6.48 9.81
C LYS A 88 -17.38 -7.46 9.52
N GLY A 89 -17.17 -8.73 9.88
CA GLY A 89 -18.10 -9.80 9.55
C GLY A 89 -19.56 -9.49 9.91
N LEU A 90 -20.43 -9.61 8.93
CA LEU A 90 -21.87 -9.71 9.14
C LEU A 90 -22.14 -10.99 9.95
N LYS A 91 -23.12 -10.96 10.84
CA LYS A 91 -23.56 -12.16 11.56
C LYS A 91 -24.00 -13.20 10.52
N ALA A 92 -23.31 -14.33 10.46
CA ALA A 92 -23.75 -15.47 9.65
C ALA A 92 -25.12 -15.94 10.14
N THR A 93 -26.13 -15.84 9.30
CA THR A 93 -27.44 -16.42 9.51
C THR A 93 -27.47 -17.77 8.79
N GLY A 94 -27.10 -18.83 9.49
CA GLY A 94 -27.13 -20.19 8.99
C GLY A 94 -25.84 -20.95 9.27
N ASN A 95 -25.91 -22.28 9.26
CA ASN A 95 -24.73 -23.15 9.26
C ASN A 95 -24.08 -23.10 7.86
N GLU A 96 -23.32 -22.05 7.58
CA GLU A 96 -22.50 -22.04 6.37
C GLU A 96 -21.35 -23.02 6.56
N ALA A 97 -21.14 -23.91 5.61
CA ALA A 97 -19.97 -24.77 5.59
C ALA A 97 -18.74 -23.91 5.22
N PHE A 98 -17.72 -23.91 6.09
CA PHE A 98 -16.48 -23.18 5.87
C PHE A 98 -15.45 -24.16 5.29
N PHE A 99 -14.88 -23.80 4.16
CA PHE A 99 -13.81 -24.55 3.50
C PHE A 99 -12.48 -23.81 3.66
N ASN A 100 -11.43 -24.55 3.98
CA ASN A 100 -10.10 -23.97 4.17
C ASN A 100 -9.36 -23.73 2.84
N ASN A 101 -9.82 -24.33 1.75
CA ASN A 101 -9.14 -24.36 0.47
C ASN A 101 -10.03 -23.87 -0.65
N TYR A 102 -9.42 -23.25 -1.65
CA TYR A 102 -10.13 -22.94 -2.90
C TYR A 102 -9.19 -22.95 -4.11
N ILE A 103 -9.78 -23.18 -5.27
CA ILE A 103 -9.17 -22.95 -6.58
C ILE A 103 -10.17 -22.11 -7.40
N SER A 104 -9.68 -21.04 -7.98
CA SER A 104 -10.43 -20.12 -8.84
C SER A 104 -9.77 -20.01 -10.20
N LEU A 105 -10.55 -20.25 -11.24
CA LEU A 105 -10.13 -20.15 -12.65
C LEU A 105 -11.01 -19.13 -13.35
N GLY A 106 -10.39 -18.23 -14.09
CA GLY A 106 -11.10 -17.21 -14.85
C GLY A 106 -10.46 -16.93 -16.20
N PHE A 107 -11.24 -16.37 -17.10
CA PHE A 107 -10.78 -15.91 -18.38
C PHE A 107 -11.53 -14.62 -18.79
N GLY A 108 -10.81 -13.67 -19.36
CA GLY A 108 -11.35 -12.36 -19.73
C GLY A 108 -11.07 -11.96 -21.17
N ASN A 109 -11.60 -10.79 -21.55
CA ASN A 109 -11.19 -10.11 -22.77
C ASN A 109 -9.68 -9.79 -22.69
N TYR A 110 -9.08 -9.36 -23.78
CA TYR A 110 -7.62 -9.18 -23.92
C TYR A 110 -6.81 -10.47 -23.64
N THR A 111 -7.44 -11.63 -23.87
CA THR A 111 -6.84 -12.95 -23.57
C THR A 111 -6.23 -12.99 -22.17
N SER A 112 -7.07 -12.72 -21.16
CA SER A 112 -6.65 -12.54 -19.78
C SER A 112 -7.01 -13.76 -18.91
N PRO A 113 -6.17 -14.80 -18.83
CA PRO A 113 -6.34 -15.90 -17.88
C PRO A 113 -6.07 -15.44 -16.45
N LEU A 114 -6.86 -15.97 -15.53
CA LEU A 114 -6.71 -15.83 -14.08
C LEU A 114 -6.64 -17.23 -13.46
N PHE A 115 -5.64 -17.42 -12.63
CA PHE A 115 -5.52 -18.55 -11.72
C PHE A 115 -5.27 -18.04 -10.31
N ASP A 116 -6.07 -18.49 -9.34
CA ASP A 116 -5.94 -18.13 -7.94
C ASP A 116 -6.27 -19.36 -7.09
N ALA A 117 -5.34 -19.82 -6.28
CA ALA A 117 -5.51 -21.00 -5.46
C ALA A 117 -4.91 -20.81 -4.07
N PHE A 118 -5.63 -21.22 -3.07
CA PHE A 118 -5.19 -21.27 -1.69
C PHE A 118 -5.44 -22.66 -1.14
N ILE A 119 -4.39 -23.31 -0.66
CA ILE A 119 -4.44 -24.66 -0.10
C ILE A 119 -3.74 -24.63 1.26
N LYS A 120 -4.48 -25.02 2.29
CA LYS A 120 -4.01 -25.12 3.67
C LYS A 120 -4.28 -26.53 4.19
N VAL A 121 -3.26 -27.13 4.78
CA VAL A 121 -3.35 -28.45 5.44
C VAL A 121 -3.02 -28.25 6.90
N ASP A 122 -3.94 -28.61 7.77
CA ASP A 122 -3.71 -28.64 9.21
C ASP A 122 -2.94 -29.94 9.53
N GLN A 123 -1.74 -29.80 10.10
CA GLN A 123 -0.90 -30.95 10.47
C GLN A 123 -1.32 -31.55 11.82
N ASP A 124 -1.75 -30.66 12.71
CA ASP A 124 -2.32 -30.97 14.02
C ASP A 124 -3.21 -29.80 14.48
N ALA A 125 -3.70 -29.84 15.72
CA ALA A 125 -4.56 -28.81 16.29
C ALA A 125 -3.88 -27.41 16.41
N TYR A 126 -2.57 -27.33 16.26
CA TYR A 126 -1.77 -26.13 16.53
C TYR A 126 -0.96 -25.68 15.33
N SER A 127 -0.80 -26.52 14.31
CA SER A 127 0.09 -26.21 13.19
C SER A 127 -0.56 -26.46 11.83
N SER A 128 -0.20 -25.61 10.86
CA SER A 128 -0.67 -25.73 9.49
C SER A 128 0.40 -25.30 8.50
N ILE A 129 0.37 -25.93 7.32
CA ILE A 129 1.13 -25.50 6.14
C ILE A 129 0.15 -25.05 5.09
N GLY A 130 0.48 -23.96 4.39
CA GLY A 130 -0.35 -23.48 3.30
C GLY A 130 0.47 -23.02 2.10
N ILE A 131 -0.19 -23.05 0.94
CA ILE A 131 0.33 -22.59 -0.33
C ILE A 131 -0.69 -21.63 -0.93
N ASN A 132 -0.22 -20.50 -1.42
CA ASN A 132 -1.00 -19.57 -2.22
C ASN A 132 -0.33 -19.44 -3.59
N LEU A 133 -1.11 -19.57 -4.67
CA LEU A 133 -0.67 -19.41 -6.06
C LEU A 133 -1.60 -18.43 -6.75
N TYR A 134 -1.02 -17.43 -7.37
CA TYR A 134 -1.74 -16.43 -8.13
C TYR A 134 -1.06 -16.19 -9.47
N HIS A 135 -1.83 -16.15 -10.54
CA HIS A 135 -1.38 -15.73 -11.87
C HIS A 135 -2.48 -14.96 -12.57
N HIS A 136 -2.13 -13.82 -13.10
CA HIS A 136 -2.97 -13.06 -14.02
C HIS A 136 -2.12 -12.48 -15.12
N SER A 137 -2.62 -12.55 -16.35
CA SER A 137 -1.94 -11.99 -17.51
C SER A 137 -2.93 -11.35 -18.47
N SER A 138 -2.43 -10.53 -19.36
CA SER A 138 -3.18 -9.93 -20.46
C SER A 138 -2.30 -9.80 -21.68
N GLN A 139 -2.87 -9.99 -22.88
CA GLN A 139 -2.19 -9.80 -24.15
C GLN A 139 -2.23 -8.33 -24.63
N GLY A 140 -2.50 -7.40 -23.73
CA GLY A 140 -2.54 -5.98 -24.03
C GLY A 140 -3.84 -5.54 -24.67
N GLY A 141 -3.78 -4.77 -25.78
CA GLY A 141 -4.95 -4.25 -26.49
C GLY A 141 -5.40 -2.87 -26.01
N ILE A 142 -4.47 -2.09 -25.51
CA ILE A 142 -4.68 -0.68 -25.18
C ILE A 142 -4.82 0.10 -26.50
N LYS A 143 -5.84 0.93 -26.58
CA LYS A 143 -6.08 1.74 -27.77
C LYS A 143 -4.95 2.72 -28.02
N GLU A 144 -4.59 2.91 -29.29
CA GLU A 144 -3.58 3.87 -29.74
C GLU A 144 -2.14 3.53 -29.29
N VAL A 145 -1.93 2.38 -28.66
CA VAL A 145 -0.61 1.84 -28.35
C VAL A 145 -0.19 0.91 -29.49
N HIS A 146 0.99 1.14 -30.05
CA HIS A 146 1.54 0.39 -31.18
C HIS A 146 2.59 -0.66 -30.76
N LEU A 147 3.21 -0.45 -29.61
CA LEU A 147 4.16 -1.39 -29.03
C LEU A 147 3.46 -2.49 -28.23
N ASN A 148 4.21 -3.53 -27.89
CA ASN A 148 3.71 -4.60 -27.04
C ASN A 148 3.32 -4.03 -25.67
N ASP A 149 2.05 -4.18 -25.27
CA ASP A 149 1.46 -3.73 -24.01
C ASP A 149 0.97 -4.90 -23.14
N SER A 150 1.41 -6.12 -23.47
CA SER A 150 1.10 -7.31 -22.68
C SER A 150 1.76 -7.27 -21.30
N TYR A 151 1.14 -7.92 -20.32
CA TYR A 151 1.71 -8.05 -18.98
C TYR A 151 1.31 -9.37 -18.32
N TYR A 152 2.08 -9.78 -17.31
CA TYR A 152 1.64 -10.78 -16.34
C TYR A 152 2.19 -10.51 -14.94
N ASP A 153 1.46 -11.01 -13.95
CA ASP A 153 1.82 -11.01 -12.54
C ASP A 153 1.60 -12.41 -11.97
N THR A 154 2.68 -13.05 -11.53
CA THR A 154 2.67 -14.38 -10.93
C THR A 154 3.24 -14.31 -9.53
N LYS A 155 2.50 -14.82 -8.56
CA LYS A 155 2.89 -14.88 -7.16
C LYS A 155 2.69 -16.29 -6.62
N ALA A 156 3.66 -16.76 -5.87
CA ALA A 156 3.58 -18.01 -5.13
C ALA A 156 4.06 -17.78 -3.70
N SER A 157 3.34 -18.32 -2.73
CA SER A 157 3.81 -18.32 -1.35
C SER A 157 3.58 -19.67 -0.69
N VAL A 158 4.53 -20.07 0.13
CA VAL A 158 4.40 -21.22 1.02
C VAL A 158 4.58 -20.70 2.44
N PHE A 159 3.73 -21.12 3.35
CA PHE A 159 3.83 -20.69 4.74
C PHE A 159 3.58 -21.83 5.71
N TYR A 160 4.19 -21.72 6.87
CA TYR A 160 3.96 -22.55 8.05
C TYR A 160 3.46 -21.66 9.18
N ASN A 161 2.36 -22.05 9.81
CA ASN A 161 1.83 -21.42 11.01
C ASN A 161 1.82 -22.42 12.14
N GLN A 162 2.24 -21.97 13.33
CA GLN A 162 2.09 -22.69 14.57
C GLN A 162 1.51 -21.75 15.62
N ASN A 163 0.37 -22.10 16.18
CA ASN A 163 -0.33 -21.32 17.19
C ASN A 163 -0.60 -22.20 18.40
N THR A 164 0.24 -22.08 19.40
CA THR A 164 0.14 -22.80 20.67
C THR A 164 -0.28 -21.85 21.79
N ASN A 165 -0.51 -22.38 22.97
CA ASN A 165 -0.76 -21.54 24.16
C ASN A 165 0.45 -20.69 24.58
N LEU A 166 1.65 -21.01 24.09
CA LEU A 166 2.90 -20.36 24.45
C LEU A 166 3.47 -19.49 23.34
N ASP A 167 3.25 -19.88 22.09
CA ASP A 167 3.91 -19.27 20.94
C ASP A 167 2.95 -19.17 19.75
N ASP A 168 3.06 -18.06 19.02
CA ASP A 168 2.50 -17.88 17.69
C ASP A 168 3.67 -17.67 16.72
N LEU A 169 3.90 -18.65 15.84
CA LEU A 169 5.01 -18.66 14.88
C LEU A 169 4.44 -18.67 13.46
N HIS A 170 4.88 -17.73 12.66
CA HIS A 170 4.63 -17.68 11.22
C HIS A 170 5.95 -17.67 10.46
N ILE A 171 6.12 -18.59 9.50
CA ILE A 171 7.25 -18.61 8.56
C ILE A 171 6.69 -18.67 7.15
N GLY A 172 7.19 -17.81 6.27
CA GLY A 172 6.74 -17.73 4.89
C GLY A 172 7.88 -17.56 3.90
N LEU A 173 7.72 -18.16 2.73
CA LEU A 173 8.53 -17.93 1.53
C LEU A 173 7.60 -17.40 0.44
N ASN A 174 7.91 -16.23 -0.08
CA ASN A 174 7.15 -15.58 -1.14
C ASN A 174 8.04 -15.46 -2.39
N VAL A 175 7.48 -15.77 -3.54
CA VAL A 175 8.11 -15.63 -4.86
C VAL A 175 7.18 -14.80 -5.73
N LYS A 176 7.72 -13.83 -6.45
CA LYS A 176 6.97 -13.06 -7.45
C LYS A 176 7.72 -12.99 -8.76
N HIS A 177 6.99 -13.00 -9.85
CA HIS A 177 7.51 -12.78 -11.19
C HIS A 177 6.51 -11.91 -11.96
N GLY A 178 6.92 -10.69 -12.29
CA GLY A 178 6.16 -9.72 -13.05
C GLY A 178 6.82 -9.48 -14.41
N TYR A 179 6.01 -9.19 -15.41
CA TYR A 179 6.43 -8.83 -16.75
C TYR A 179 5.56 -7.67 -17.22
N TYR A 180 6.20 -6.62 -17.71
CA TYR A 180 5.57 -5.40 -18.20
C TYR A 180 6.31 -4.93 -19.45
N ASN A 181 5.75 -3.97 -20.14
CA ASN A 181 6.35 -3.37 -21.30
C ASN A 181 6.40 -1.85 -21.17
N TRP A 182 7.49 -1.23 -21.61
CA TRP A 182 7.61 0.22 -21.72
C TRP A 182 6.99 0.69 -23.05
N TYR A 183 5.65 0.66 -23.14
CA TYR A 183 4.91 1.04 -24.35
C TYR A 183 4.62 2.55 -24.46
N GLY A 184 4.99 3.33 -23.47
CA GLY A 184 4.79 4.77 -23.46
C GLY A 184 5.70 5.48 -24.47
N ILE A 185 5.11 6.16 -25.43
CA ILE A 185 5.83 6.88 -26.48
C ILE A 185 5.45 8.34 -26.44
N ASN A 186 6.46 9.23 -26.51
CA ASN A 186 6.22 10.65 -26.65
C ASN A 186 6.00 11.01 -28.13
N GLY A 187 4.75 11.34 -28.50
CA GLY A 187 4.40 11.86 -29.82
C GLY A 187 4.14 10.81 -30.92
N ASN A 188 3.75 11.28 -32.10
CA ASN A 188 3.45 10.46 -33.29
C ASN A 188 4.73 10.05 -34.04
N ILE A 189 5.58 9.27 -33.41
CA ILE A 189 6.84 8.85 -34.01
C ILE A 189 6.66 7.47 -34.63
N PRO A 190 7.06 7.25 -35.90
CA PRO A 190 7.04 5.94 -36.48
C PRO A 190 8.10 5.06 -35.82
N ILE A 191 7.67 4.15 -34.98
CA ILE A 191 8.52 3.15 -34.33
C ILE A 191 8.28 1.78 -34.96
N ASP A 192 9.32 0.99 -35.08
CA ASP A 192 9.22 -0.41 -35.50
C ASP A 192 8.50 -1.21 -34.39
N GLU A 193 7.34 -1.77 -34.69
CA GLU A 193 6.52 -2.56 -33.74
C GLU A 193 7.24 -3.83 -33.25
N SER A 194 8.32 -4.24 -33.91
CA SER A 194 9.14 -5.38 -33.48
C SER A 194 10.14 -5.06 -32.36
N PHE A 195 10.20 -3.81 -31.92
CA PHE A 195 11.12 -3.39 -30.87
C PHE A 195 10.75 -4.02 -29.52
N ASP A 196 11.74 -4.65 -28.86
CA ASP A 196 11.53 -5.27 -27.54
C ASP A 196 11.60 -4.22 -26.43
N VAL A 197 10.46 -3.93 -25.82
CA VAL A 197 10.30 -3.00 -24.71
C VAL A 197 9.99 -3.71 -23.40
N SER A 198 10.30 -4.99 -23.32
CA SER A 198 9.93 -5.83 -22.19
C SER A 198 10.80 -5.58 -20.96
N HIS A 199 10.17 -5.56 -19.81
CA HIS A 199 10.79 -5.46 -18.51
C HIS A 199 10.22 -6.51 -17.55
N ALA A 200 11.06 -7.46 -17.15
CA ALA A 200 10.67 -8.55 -16.27
C ALA A 200 11.31 -8.41 -14.88
N TYR A 201 10.54 -8.70 -13.87
CA TYR A 201 10.93 -8.62 -12.46
C TYR A 201 10.81 -9.97 -11.77
N PHE A 202 11.78 -10.32 -10.97
CA PHE A 202 11.76 -11.52 -10.14
C PHE A 202 12.15 -11.18 -8.70
N GLY A 203 11.34 -11.62 -7.75
CA GLY A 203 11.58 -11.41 -6.32
C GLY A 203 11.35 -12.68 -5.51
N VAL A 204 12.18 -12.86 -4.48
CA VAL A 204 12.02 -13.91 -3.46
C VAL A 204 12.18 -13.27 -2.10
N MET A 205 11.28 -13.59 -1.16
CA MET A 205 11.35 -13.11 0.22
C MET A 205 11.03 -14.24 1.20
N ALA A 206 11.96 -14.56 2.06
CA ALA A 206 11.73 -15.39 3.24
C ALA A 206 11.47 -14.49 4.45
N ALA A 207 10.43 -14.79 5.22
CA ALA A 207 10.07 -14.03 6.42
C ALA A 207 9.65 -14.95 7.55
N GLY A 208 9.97 -14.56 8.79
CA GLY A 208 9.53 -15.23 10.00
C GLY A 208 9.06 -14.22 11.05
N GLU A 209 8.00 -14.55 11.74
CA GLU A 209 7.48 -13.81 12.89
C GLU A 209 7.19 -14.78 14.03
N LEU A 210 7.77 -14.47 15.20
CA LEU A 210 7.50 -15.17 16.43
C LEU A 210 6.89 -14.21 17.43
N LYS A 211 5.78 -14.60 18.06
CA LYS A 211 5.17 -13.91 19.18
C LYS A 211 5.04 -14.87 20.34
N LYS A 212 5.61 -14.48 21.48
CA LYS A 212 5.47 -15.23 22.73
C LYS A 212 4.16 -14.87 23.42
N MET A 213 3.48 -15.88 23.95
CA MET A 213 2.22 -15.72 24.70
C MET A 213 2.44 -15.87 26.22
N ASP A 214 3.61 -16.33 26.62
CA ASP A 214 4.01 -16.40 28.03
C ASP A 214 4.50 -15.02 28.53
N ALA A 215 4.54 -14.85 29.84
CA ALA A 215 5.02 -13.62 30.48
C ALA A 215 6.56 -13.54 30.51
N SER A 216 7.23 -13.88 29.41
CA SER A 216 8.67 -13.77 29.29
C SER A 216 9.11 -12.34 28.93
N VAL A 217 10.35 -11.98 29.24
CA VAL A 217 10.92 -10.69 28.81
C VAL A 217 11.06 -10.63 27.30
N PHE A 218 11.33 -11.75 26.65
CA PHE A 218 11.39 -11.84 25.18
C PHE A 218 9.98 -12.09 24.63
N GLU A 219 9.39 -11.10 23.98
CA GLU A 219 8.05 -11.20 23.39
C GLU A 219 8.02 -11.77 21.98
N GLY A 220 9.20 -11.90 21.35
CA GLY A 220 9.31 -12.40 19.99
C GLY A 220 10.07 -11.46 19.07
N GLY A 221 9.71 -11.48 17.79
CA GLY A 221 10.35 -10.61 16.80
C GLY A 221 10.04 -11.03 15.38
N LYS A 222 10.55 -10.21 14.45
CA LYS A 222 10.41 -10.42 13.03
C LYS A 222 11.77 -10.48 12.37
N VAL A 223 11.89 -11.34 11.36
CA VAL A 223 13.06 -11.41 10.49
C VAL A 223 12.60 -11.54 9.04
N SER A 224 13.28 -10.89 8.11
CA SER A 224 13.07 -11.13 6.70
C SER A 224 14.36 -11.00 5.90
N LEU A 225 14.43 -11.77 4.81
CA LEU A 225 15.48 -11.69 3.81
C LEU A 225 14.81 -11.68 2.42
N GLY A 226 15.02 -10.61 1.68
CA GLY A 226 14.49 -10.40 0.35
C GLY A 226 15.61 -10.31 -0.68
N PHE A 227 15.37 -10.89 -1.85
CA PHE A 227 16.17 -10.72 -3.06
C PHE A 227 15.24 -10.32 -4.20
N PHE A 228 15.65 -9.31 -4.96
CA PHE A 228 14.90 -8.82 -6.12
C PHE A 228 15.84 -8.56 -7.29
N LYS A 229 15.41 -8.83 -8.50
CA LYS A 229 16.18 -8.56 -9.73
C LYS A 229 15.26 -8.31 -10.91
N ASP A 230 15.81 -7.71 -11.97
CA ASP A 230 15.18 -7.58 -13.28
C ASP A 230 15.95 -8.32 -14.38
N ASN A 231 15.49 -8.21 -15.64
CA ASN A 231 16.17 -8.77 -16.81
C ASN A 231 17.30 -7.88 -17.36
N PHE A 232 17.56 -6.71 -16.76
CA PHE A 232 18.65 -5.78 -17.09
C PHE A 232 19.83 -5.88 -16.12
N ASN A 233 19.96 -7.02 -15.42
CA ASN A 233 21.00 -7.30 -14.42
C ASN A 233 20.96 -6.41 -13.17
N SER A 234 19.91 -5.62 -12.98
CA SER A 234 19.70 -4.93 -11.70
C SER A 234 19.35 -5.94 -10.61
N ASN A 235 19.85 -5.74 -9.41
CA ASN A 235 19.50 -6.58 -8.27
C ASN A 235 19.51 -5.80 -6.97
N GLU A 236 18.71 -6.27 -6.01
CA GLU A 236 18.55 -5.70 -4.68
C GLU A 236 18.44 -6.81 -3.65
N VAL A 237 19.12 -6.62 -2.51
CA VAL A 237 19.02 -7.48 -1.33
C VAL A 237 18.61 -6.65 -0.13
N ARG A 238 17.63 -7.13 0.63
CA ARG A 238 17.23 -6.51 1.89
C ARG A 238 17.15 -7.54 3.00
N PHE A 239 17.72 -7.22 4.15
CA PHE A 239 17.60 -7.98 5.38
C PHE A 239 17.02 -7.12 6.48
N THR A 240 16.02 -7.64 7.22
CA THR A 240 15.46 -6.97 8.39
C THR A 240 15.44 -7.90 9.59
N LEU A 241 15.69 -7.35 10.78
CA LEU A 241 15.59 -8.09 12.04
C LEU A 241 15.07 -7.15 13.14
N GLN A 242 13.98 -7.55 13.79
CA GLN A 242 13.30 -6.74 14.80
C GLN A 242 12.91 -7.59 16.03
N PRO A 243 13.85 -7.95 16.90
CA PRO A 243 13.54 -8.57 18.19
C PRO A 243 12.85 -7.58 19.13
N LYS A 244 11.91 -8.09 19.91
CA LYS A 244 11.08 -7.34 20.83
C LYS A 244 11.21 -7.89 22.25
N LEU A 245 11.51 -6.98 23.19
CA LEU A 245 11.56 -7.26 24.61
C LEU A 245 10.50 -6.42 25.33
N GLU A 246 9.87 -6.97 26.36
CA GLU A 246 8.96 -6.24 27.23
C GLU A 246 9.32 -6.48 28.70
N PHE A 247 9.50 -5.38 29.42
CA PHE A 247 9.85 -5.38 30.84
C PHE A 247 8.62 -4.87 31.63
N PRO A 248 7.97 -5.72 32.43
CA PRO A 248 6.86 -5.28 33.27
C PRO A 248 7.38 -4.36 34.39
N ILE A 249 6.74 -3.22 34.56
CA ILE A 249 7.03 -2.22 35.58
C ILE A 249 5.75 -1.95 36.37
N SER A 250 5.48 -2.74 37.40
CA SER A 250 4.23 -2.70 38.18
C SER A 250 3.00 -3.01 37.29
N THR A 251 2.13 -2.02 37.07
CA THR A 251 0.94 -2.12 36.19
C THR A 251 1.23 -1.70 34.76
N GLU A 252 2.43 -1.21 34.50
CA GLU A 252 2.88 -0.63 33.22
C GLU A 252 3.91 -1.56 32.55
N SER A 253 4.31 -1.24 31.34
CA SER A 253 5.39 -1.98 30.67
C SER A 253 6.33 -1.05 29.89
N LEU A 254 7.60 -1.45 29.85
CA LEU A 254 8.62 -0.87 28.98
C LEU A 254 8.91 -1.87 27.85
N GLU A 255 8.50 -1.53 26.66
CA GLU A 255 8.83 -2.25 25.43
C GLU A 255 10.15 -1.73 24.88
N LEU A 256 11.01 -2.62 24.44
CA LEU A 256 12.24 -2.30 23.72
C LEU A 256 12.31 -3.13 22.45
N VAL A 257 12.28 -2.45 21.29
CA VAL A 257 12.50 -3.08 19.99
C VAL A 257 13.90 -2.68 19.50
N ALA A 258 14.72 -3.66 19.13
CA ALA A 258 15.89 -3.40 18.29
C ALA A 258 15.46 -3.52 16.81
N ASP A 259 15.98 -2.66 15.94
CA ASP A 259 15.63 -2.61 14.53
C ASP A 259 16.91 -2.61 13.69
N VAL A 260 17.14 -3.68 12.96
CA VAL A 260 18.24 -3.80 11.99
C VAL A 260 17.64 -3.89 10.61
N ASP A 261 18.06 -3.01 9.70
CA ASP A 261 17.60 -2.98 8.33
C ASP A 261 18.78 -2.73 7.41
N TYR A 262 19.12 -3.71 6.60
CA TYR A 262 20.17 -3.65 5.60
C TYR A 262 19.55 -3.68 4.20
N LEU A 263 19.95 -2.76 3.35
CA LEU A 263 19.55 -2.69 1.96
C LEU A 263 20.79 -2.49 1.10
N SER A 264 20.93 -3.26 0.04
CA SER A 264 21.95 -3.06 -0.98
C SER A 264 21.38 -3.34 -2.35
N GLY A 265 21.64 -2.47 -3.29
CA GLY A 265 21.23 -2.60 -4.69
C GLY A 265 22.37 -2.28 -5.64
N LYS A 266 22.28 -2.88 -6.82
CA LYS A 266 23.23 -2.69 -7.92
C LYS A 266 22.46 -2.58 -9.24
N PHE A 267 22.79 -1.58 -10.02
CA PHE A 267 22.27 -1.38 -11.37
C PHE A 267 23.44 -1.39 -12.36
N GLN A 268 23.24 -2.02 -13.49
CA GLN A 268 24.19 -1.94 -14.56
C GLN A 268 23.98 -0.61 -15.31
N ASN A 269 25.01 0.24 -15.34
CA ASN A 269 24.96 1.48 -16.10
C ASN A 269 25.35 1.18 -17.55
N ASP A 270 24.41 1.34 -18.47
CA ASP A 270 24.62 1.00 -19.89
C ASP A 270 25.43 2.01 -20.68
N TYR A 271 25.64 3.20 -20.16
CA TYR A 271 26.39 4.27 -20.84
C TYR A 271 27.91 4.07 -20.81
N ASP A 272 28.37 3.47 -19.74
CA ASP A 272 29.78 3.22 -19.50
C ASP A 272 29.90 1.86 -18.84
N GLU A 273 30.13 0.79 -19.63
CA GLU A 273 30.32 -0.58 -19.14
C GLU A 273 31.33 -0.70 -17.99
N THR A 274 31.92 0.42 -17.58
CA THR A 274 33.01 0.48 -16.59
C THR A 274 32.54 0.72 -15.16
N THR A 275 31.34 1.25 -14.91
CA THR A 275 30.88 1.59 -13.54
C THR A 275 29.43 1.21 -13.31
N ASP A 276 29.22 0.20 -12.45
CA ASP A 276 27.89 -0.11 -11.93
C ASP A 276 27.43 0.94 -10.91
N GLU A 277 26.19 1.38 -11.02
CA GLU A 277 25.58 2.19 -9.95
C GLU A 277 25.19 1.30 -8.78
N THR A 278 25.67 1.62 -7.61
CA THR A 278 25.39 0.84 -6.39
C THR A 278 24.88 1.76 -5.30
N TYR A 279 23.95 1.25 -4.50
CA TYR A 279 23.58 1.90 -3.25
C TYR A 279 23.59 0.89 -2.10
N GLY A 280 23.80 1.37 -0.88
CA GLY A 280 23.85 0.52 0.29
C GLY A 280 23.56 1.30 1.56
N PHE A 281 22.65 0.76 2.39
CA PHE A 281 22.26 1.37 3.65
C PHE A 281 22.23 0.33 4.77
N VAL A 282 22.73 0.72 5.92
CA VAL A 282 22.60 -0.06 7.16
C VAL A 282 21.99 0.82 8.24
N LYS A 283 20.86 0.41 8.77
CA LYS A 283 20.17 1.09 9.85
C LYS A 283 20.13 0.20 11.10
N PHE A 284 20.63 0.72 12.21
CA PHE A 284 20.48 0.14 13.53
C PHE A 284 19.60 1.05 14.38
N GLY A 285 18.55 0.51 14.95
CA GLY A 285 17.59 1.24 15.78
C GLY A 285 17.44 0.63 17.17
N LEU A 286 17.24 1.49 18.16
CA LEU A 286 16.72 1.14 19.48
C LEU A 286 15.47 1.98 19.74
N LEU A 287 14.36 1.29 20.00
CA LEU A 287 13.04 1.86 20.08
C LEU A 287 12.41 1.55 21.46
N PRO A 288 12.82 2.24 22.53
CA PRO A 288 12.14 2.14 23.81
C PRO A 288 10.75 2.78 23.73
N ASN A 289 9.76 2.13 24.32
CA ASN A 289 8.39 2.60 24.38
C ASN A 289 7.77 2.24 25.74
N PHE A 290 7.39 3.24 26.52
CA PHE A 290 6.69 3.08 27.79
C PHE A 290 5.19 3.13 27.55
N LYS A 291 4.49 2.06 27.95
CA LYS A 291 3.04 1.91 27.80
C LYS A 291 2.35 2.16 29.13
N PHE A 292 1.45 3.11 29.15
CA PHE A 292 0.64 3.48 30.29
C PHE A 292 -0.84 3.42 29.92
N THR A 293 -1.59 2.64 30.69
CA THR A 293 -3.06 2.56 30.53
C THR A 293 -3.72 2.81 31.86
N LYS A 294 -4.56 3.83 31.91
CA LYS A 294 -5.34 4.15 33.10
C LYS A 294 -6.76 4.61 32.71
N ASP A 295 -7.74 3.92 33.22
CA ASP A 295 -9.16 4.18 32.92
C ASP A 295 -9.42 4.23 31.40
N ASN A 296 -9.79 5.39 30.90
CA ASN A 296 -10.07 5.64 29.48
C ASN A 296 -8.86 6.17 28.69
N LEU A 297 -7.72 6.37 29.34
CA LEU A 297 -6.50 6.91 28.74
C LEU A 297 -5.49 5.82 28.44
N ASN A 298 -5.06 5.75 27.17
CA ASN A 298 -3.88 4.99 26.76
C ASN A 298 -2.83 5.96 26.28
N LEU A 299 -1.63 5.79 26.78
CA LEU A 299 -0.47 6.62 26.47
C LEU A 299 0.72 5.72 26.18
N ASN A 300 1.34 5.89 25.01
CA ASN A 300 2.61 5.32 24.64
C ASN A 300 3.62 6.47 24.53
N LEU A 301 4.66 6.41 25.33
CA LEU A 301 5.76 7.36 25.33
C LEU A 301 7.04 6.65 24.87
N GLY A 302 7.46 6.91 23.67
CA GLY A 302 8.62 6.27 23.09
C GLY A 302 9.54 7.25 22.37
N LEU A 303 10.69 6.69 22.01
CA LEU A 303 11.69 7.31 21.19
C LEU A 303 12.19 6.28 20.17
N LYS A 304 12.55 6.73 18.96
CA LYS A 304 13.26 5.89 17.99
C LYS A 304 14.63 6.50 17.74
N ALA A 305 15.67 5.86 18.24
CA ALA A 305 17.05 6.24 17.99
C ALA A 305 17.63 5.35 16.90
N TYR A 306 18.10 5.95 15.81
CA TYR A 306 18.66 5.24 14.67
C TYR A 306 20.08 5.71 14.37
N LEU A 307 20.96 4.75 14.15
CA LEU A 307 22.24 4.94 13.49
C LEU A 307 22.07 4.46 12.05
N LEU A 308 22.17 5.38 11.10
CA LEU A 308 22.09 5.12 9.66
C LEU A 308 23.49 5.30 9.07
N ASN A 309 24.00 4.28 8.41
CA ASN A 309 25.18 4.35 7.58
C ASN A 309 24.74 4.30 6.11
N ASP A 310 25.17 5.32 5.36
CA ASP A 310 25.00 5.42 3.92
C ASP A 310 26.35 5.15 3.25
N HIS A 311 26.45 4.02 2.55
CA HIS A 311 27.70 3.60 1.91
C HIS A 311 28.09 4.46 0.71
N MET A 312 27.12 5.11 0.04
CA MET A 312 27.41 5.96 -1.11
C MET A 312 27.99 7.32 -0.70
N LEU A 313 27.44 7.89 0.36
CA LEU A 313 27.91 9.17 0.90
C LEU A 313 29.06 8.99 1.89
N GLU A 314 29.41 7.75 2.23
CA GLU A 314 30.37 7.41 3.31
C GLU A 314 30.03 8.10 4.63
N GLU A 315 28.74 8.31 4.88
CA GLU A 315 28.24 9.06 6.03
C GLU A 315 27.53 8.16 7.04
N THR A 316 27.77 8.44 8.32
CA THR A 316 27.05 7.78 9.41
C THR A 316 26.32 8.83 10.24
N THR A 317 25.00 8.75 10.31
CA THR A 317 24.14 9.71 10.98
C THR A 317 23.44 9.08 12.17
N LEU A 318 23.55 9.70 13.34
CA LEU A 318 22.73 9.35 14.51
C LEU A 318 21.55 10.30 14.60
N THR A 319 20.33 9.77 14.58
CA THR A 319 19.10 10.56 14.65
C THR A 319 18.12 9.95 15.63
N ALA A 320 17.45 10.80 16.38
CA ALA A 320 16.39 10.40 17.30
C ALA A 320 15.05 11.03 16.86
N PHE A 321 14.00 10.22 16.94
CA PHE A 321 12.64 10.62 16.54
C PHE A 321 11.66 10.35 17.69
N PRO A 322 10.63 11.17 17.87
CA PRO A 322 9.55 10.88 18.84
C PRO A 322 8.80 9.61 18.41
N ASN A 323 8.16 8.93 19.36
CA ASN A 323 7.25 7.83 19.16
C ASN A 323 6.16 7.89 20.24
N ILE A 324 5.28 8.86 20.11
CA ILE A 324 4.27 9.21 21.11
C ILE A 324 2.91 9.00 20.52
N ASP A 325 2.07 8.20 21.19
CA ASP A 325 0.67 8.00 20.86
C ASP A 325 -0.18 8.20 22.12
N VAL A 326 -1.25 8.94 22.01
CA VAL A 326 -2.24 9.14 23.08
C VAL A 326 -3.63 8.86 22.52
N SER A 327 -4.42 8.12 23.27
CA SER A 327 -5.84 7.95 22.96
C SER A 327 -6.68 8.03 24.24
N TYR A 328 -7.82 8.69 24.13
CA TYR A 328 -8.78 8.84 25.22
C TYR A 328 -10.18 8.42 24.75
N LEU A 329 -10.75 7.46 25.49
CA LEU A 329 -12.09 6.97 25.24
C LEU A 329 -13.11 7.92 25.88
N ILE A 330 -13.74 8.78 25.07
CA ILE A 330 -14.71 9.80 25.53
C ILE A 330 -16.00 9.11 25.96
N SER A 331 -16.47 8.15 25.18
CA SER A 331 -17.68 7.40 25.47
C SER A 331 -17.45 5.91 25.21
N PRO A 332 -17.69 5.02 26.19
CA PRO A 332 -17.56 3.59 26.00
C PRO A 332 -18.33 3.13 24.76
N ASN A 333 -17.64 2.45 23.85
CA ASN A 333 -18.14 1.90 22.59
C ASN A 333 -18.46 2.91 21.47
N ASN A 334 -18.38 4.23 21.69
CA ASN A 334 -18.86 5.19 20.70
C ASN A 334 -17.81 6.16 20.17
N LEU A 335 -16.88 6.67 20.99
CA LEU A 335 -16.00 7.75 20.55
C LEU A 335 -14.64 7.73 21.24
N THR A 336 -13.58 7.75 20.46
CA THR A 336 -12.19 7.88 20.89
C THR A 336 -11.56 9.08 20.18
N ILE A 337 -10.95 9.97 20.93
CA ILE A 337 -10.02 10.97 20.43
C ILE A 337 -8.60 10.41 20.54
N TYR A 338 -7.80 10.64 19.53
CA TYR A 338 -6.41 10.18 19.53
C TYR A 338 -5.49 11.18 18.85
N GLY A 339 -4.22 11.09 19.13
CA GLY A 339 -3.20 11.88 18.47
C GLY A 339 -1.80 11.41 18.86
N GLY A 340 -0.81 11.98 18.21
CA GLY A 340 0.55 11.56 18.46
C GLY A 340 1.59 12.32 17.66
N ALA A 341 2.82 11.91 17.89
CA ALA A 341 4.01 12.38 17.20
C ALA A 341 4.93 11.18 16.97
N THR A 342 5.30 10.90 15.74
CA THR A 342 6.18 9.76 15.43
C THR A 342 7.25 10.08 14.33
N GLY A 343 8.45 9.39 14.09
CA GLY A 343 9.53 9.60 13.09
C GLY A 343 10.25 8.36 12.64
N GLY A 344 11.07 8.56 11.63
CA GLY A 344 11.90 7.44 11.23
C GLY A 344 12.46 7.53 9.83
N TYR A 345 13.16 6.48 9.48
CA TYR A 345 13.67 6.24 8.14
C TYR A 345 12.86 5.16 7.43
N THR A 346 12.59 5.39 6.15
CA THR A 346 12.04 4.39 5.22
C THR A 346 13.02 4.18 4.08
N PHE A 347 13.42 2.94 3.84
CA PHE A 347 14.25 2.61 2.68
C PHE A 347 13.37 2.52 1.44
N ASN A 348 13.72 3.29 0.42
CA ASN A 348 13.10 3.27 -0.89
C ASN A 348 13.72 2.14 -1.71
N THR A 349 13.06 0.98 -1.72
CA THR A 349 13.56 -0.21 -2.39
C THR A 349 13.10 -0.24 -3.85
N TYR A 350 13.96 -0.71 -4.74
CA TYR A 350 13.60 -0.93 -6.14
C TYR A 350 12.38 -1.84 -6.26
N ASN A 351 12.35 -2.91 -5.47
CA ASN A 351 11.22 -3.83 -5.37
C ASN A 351 9.87 -3.15 -5.08
N ASN A 352 9.83 -2.23 -4.10
CA ASN A 352 8.58 -1.54 -3.75
C ASN A 352 8.18 -0.52 -4.81
N HIS A 353 9.16 0.17 -5.40
CA HIS A 353 8.88 1.20 -6.40
C HIS A 353 8.43 0.61 -7.73
N THR A 354 8.91 -0.57 -8.13
CA THR A 354 8.39 -1.28 -9.31
C THR A 354 6.95 -1.76 -9.13
N GLU A 355 6.51 -2.02 -7.91
CA GLU A 355 5.08 -2.32 -7.63
C GLU A 355 4.19 -1.06 -7.76
N ILE A 356 4.72 0.12 -7.46
CA ILE A 356 3.99 1.38 -7.58
C ILE A 356 4.00 1.86 -9.04
N ASN A 357 5.17 1.82 -9.68
CA ASN A 357 5.38 2.20 -11.07
C ASN A 357 6.24 1.14 -11.79
N PRO A 358 5.63 0.22 -12.55
CA PRO A 358 6.36 -0.81 -13.28
C PRO A 358 7.18 -0.26 -14.47
N PHE A 359 7.00 1.02 -14.80
CA PHE A 359 7.68 1.70 -15.92
C PHE A 359 8.93 2.45 -15.47
N LEU A 360 9.49 2.07 -14.32
CA LEU A 360 10.75 2.64 -13.83
C LEU A 360 11.91 2.24 -14.75
N SER A 361 12.84 3.16 -14.89
CA SER A 361 14.15 2.93 -15.52
C SER A 361 15.01 1.98 -14.70
N THR A 362 16.02 1.41 -15.35
CA THR A 362 17.00 0.50 -14.74
C THR A 362 18.17 1.23 -14.08
N ASP A 363 18.20 2.55 -14.13
CA ASP A 363 19.17 3.42 -13.45
C ASP A 363 18.62 4.02 -12.14
N PHE A 364 17.92 3.19 -11.37
CA PHE A 364 17.27 3.59 -10.12
C PHE A 364 18.28 4.03 -9.06
N TYR A 365 18.12 5.25 -8.58
CA TYR A 365 18.92 5.79 -7.50
C TYR A 365 18.11 5.84 -6.21
N SER A 366 18.48 5.03 -5.21
CA SER A 366 17.79 4.97 -3.93
C SER A 366 18.36 5.98 -2.93
N ARG A 367 17.48 6.66 -2.20
CA ARG A 367 17.80 7.41 -0.98
C ARG A 367 16.82 7.07 0.12
N PRO A 368 17.24 6.90 1.37
CA PRO A 368 16.33 6.76 2.49
C PRO A 368 15.47 8.00 2.67
N THR A 369 14.17 7.83 2.72
CA THR A 369 13.26 8.90 3.15
C THR A 369 13.40 9.07 4.66
N LYS A 370 13.71 10.29 5.10
CA LYS A 370 13.74 10.65 6.51
C LYS A 370 12.53 11.51 6.83
N GLU A 371 11.61 10.93 7.55
CA GLU A 371 10.51 11.69 8.11
C GLU A 371 10.92 12.21 9.49
N LYS A 372 11.26 13.52 9.54
CA LYS A 372 11.70 14.17 10.77
C LYS A 372 10.64 14.08 11.85
N TYR A 373 9.41 14.36 11.47
CA TYR A 373 8.25 14.25 12.34
C TYR A 373 6.93 14.23 11.57
N ARG A 374 5.96 13.55 12.12
CA ARG A 374 4.55 13.61 11.79
C ARG A 374 3.74 13.85 13.06
N LEU A 375 3.05 14.93 13.09
CA LEU A 375 2.03 15.20 14.10
C LEU A 375 0.67 14.81 13.54
N TYR A 376 -0.13 14.14 14.31
CA TYR A 376 -1.49 13.79 13.90
C TYR A 376 -2.47 13.85 15.07
N ALA A 377 -3.71 14.15 14.72
CA ALA A 377 -4.83 14.08 15.65
C ALA A 377 -6.08 13.61 14.93
N GLY A 378 -6.92 12.85 15.61
CA GLY A 378 -8.09 12.26 14.99
C GLY A 378 -9.19 11.89 15.98
N LEU A 379 -10.32 11.55 15.38
CA LEU A 379 -11.51 11.03 16.04
C LEU A 379 -11.91 9.73 15.35
N LYS A 380 -12.12 8.67 16.12
CA LYS A 380 -12.67 7.42 15.62
C LYS A 380 -13.79 6.93 16.51
N GLY A 381 -14.75 6.27 15.91
CA GLY A 381 -15.86 5.79 16.71
C GLY A 381 -16.97 5.15 15.92
N LYS A 382 -18.10 5.04 16.59
CA LYS A 382 -19.32 4.47 16.05
C LYS A 382 -20.51 5.39 16.34
N ILE A 383 -21.29 5.70 15.31
CA ILE A 383 -22.55 6.42 15.40
C ILE A 383 -23.64 5.49 14.86
N GLU A 384 -24.54 5.04 15.73
CA GLU A 384 -25.50 3.97 15.42
C GLU A 384 -24.79 2.73 14.88
N SER A 385 -24.95 2.41 13.59
CA SER A 385 -24.29 1.30 12.90
C SER A 385 -23.03 1.72 12.12
N ALA A 386 -22.84 3.01 11.87
CA ALA A 386 -21.71 3.53 11.11
C ALA A 386 -20.46 3.62 11.98
N THR A 387 -19.34 3.08 11.48
CA THR A 387 -18.00 3.29 12.04
C THR A 387 -17.27 4.34 11.23
N PHE A 388 -16.50 5.20 11.87
CA PHE A 388 -15.73 6.25 11.21
C PHE A 388 -14.37 6.44 11.85
N ASP A 389 -13.41 6.93 11.05
CA ASP A 389 -12.10 7.41 11.48
C ASP A 389 -11.74 8.63 10.65
N ILE A 390 -11.47 9.77 11.32
CA ILE A 390 -11.09 11.01 10.67
C ILE A 390 -9.85 11.52 11.38
N ASN A 391 -8.77 11.77 10.64
CA ASN A 391 -7.55 12.34 11.19
C ASN A 391 -6.93 13.38 10.27
N GLY A 392 -6.42 14.43 10.88
CA GLY A 392 -5.53 15.39 10.25
C GLY A 392 -4.09 15.15 10.65
N PHE A 393 -3.15 15.46 9.77
CA PHE A 393 -1.73 15.33 10.05
C PHE A 393 -0.92 16.46 9.41
N PHE A 394 0.22 16.70 10.02
CA PHE A 394 1.28 17.55 9.47
C PHE A 394 2.61 16.79 9.53
N ARG A 395 3.39 16.85 8.46
CA ARG A 395 4.70 16.16 8.38
C ARG A 395 5.75 16.99 7.66
N ASP A 396 7.04 16.82 8.02
CA ASP A 396 8.23 17.36 7.36
C ASP A 396 9.12 16.19 6.92
N VAL A 397 9.40 16.05 5.68
CA VAL A 397 10.06 14.89 5.06
C VAL A 397 11.29 15.35 4.31
N GLU A 398 12.42 14.70 4.55
CA GLU A 398 13.60 14.77 3.70
C GLU A 398 13.63 13.57 2.78
N ASN A 399 14.05 13.77 1.54
CA ASN A 399 14.09 12.76 0.50
C ASN A 399 12.71 12.09 0.27
N LEU A 400 11.66 12.90 0.08
CA LEU A 400 10.36 12.40 -0.39
C LEU A 400 10.54 11.86 -1.81
N PRO A 401 10.29 10.57 -2.06
CA PRO A 401 10.43 9.98 -3.39
C PRO A 401 9.30 10.41 -4.31
N MET A 402 9.64 10.78 -5.52
CA MET A 402 8.71 11.17 -6.58
C MET A 402 9.17 10.59 -7.91
N TYR A 403 8.24 10.41 -8.84
CA TYR A 403 8.54 9.92 -10.18
C TYR A 403 8.55 11.07 -11.16
N VAL A 404 9.55 11.11 -12.03
CA VAL A 404 9.67 12.09 -13.10
C VAL A 404 9.97 11.40 -14.42
N ILE A 405 9.48 11.95 -15.50
CA ILE A 405 9.81 11.45 -16.85
C ILE A 405 11.28 11.78 -17.09
N GLN A 406 12.04 10.77 -17.42
CA GLN A 406 13.40 10.93 -17.91
C GLN A 406 13.47 10.28 -19.29
N PRO A 407 13.77 11.04 -20.34
CA PRO A 407 14.11 10.45 -21.62
C PRO A 407 15.35 9.59 -21.40
N ASN A 408 15.16 8.26 -21.43
CA ASN A 408 16.27 7.37 -21.16
C ASN A 408 17.12 7.26 -22.42
N LEU A 409 18.28 7.89 -22.40
CA LEU A 409 19.32 7.71 -23.42
C LEU A 409 20.05 6.36 -23.24
N SER A 410 19.83 5.66 -22.13
CA SER A 410 20.60 4.48 -21.72
C SER A 410 19.92 3.14 -21.96
N LEU A 411 18.72 3.09 -22.56
CA LEU A 411 18.25 1.80 -23.09
C LEU A 411 19.25 1.34 -24.17
N ILE A 412 19.87 0.20 -23.93
CA ILE A 412 20.88 -0.43 -24.81
C ILE A 412 20.29 -0.59 -26.21
N ILE A 413 20.58 0.35 -27.05
CA ILE A 413 20.22 0.26 -28.45
C ILE A 413 21.52 0.45 -29.22
N PRO A 414 21.77 -0.41 -30.23
CA PRO A 414 22.92 -0.24 -31.10
C PRO A 414 23.06 1.22 -31.56
N GLN A 415 24.30 1.70 -31.69
CA GLN A 415 24.61 3.10 -32.00
C GLN A 415 23.83 3.72 -33.17
N ASP A 416 23.27 2.89 -34.04
CA ASP A 416 22.43 3.29 -35.18
C ASP A 416 21.00 3.70 -34.77
N LEU A 417 20.59 3.46 -33.50
CA LEU A 417 19.25 3.65 -32.97
C LEU A 417 19.17 4.71 -31.85
N ILE A 418 20.26 5.44 -31.57
CA ILE A 418 20.33 6.49 -30.52
C ILE A 418 19.20 7.54 -30.65
N LEU A 419 18.69 7.77 -31.85
CA LEU A 419 17.56 8.67 -32.09
C LEU A 419 16.24 8.15 -31.55
N ILE A 420 16.10 6.84 -31.32
CA ILE A 420 14.83 6.23 -30.87
C ILE A 420 14.67 6.36 -29.36
N ASN A 421 15.76 6.38 -28.59
CA ASN A 421 15.74 6.44 -27.13
C ASN A 421 15.14 7.72 -26.56
N SER A 422 15.20 8.81 -27.29
CA SER A 422 14.57 10.06 -26.86
C SER A 422 13.04 10.03 -26.95
N TYR A 423 12.45 8.94 -27.41
CA TYR A 423 11.01 8.82 -27.67
C TYR A 423 10.26 7.96 -26.65
N PHE A 424 10.98 7.11 -25.88
CA PHE A 424 10.34 6.32 -24.82
C PHE A 424 10.17 7.10 -23.55
N THR A 425 8.99 7.03 -22.98
CA THR A 425 8.71 7.57 -21.66
C THR A 425 9.08 6.51 -20.62
N VAL A 426 10.17 6.69 -19.92
CA VAL A 426 10.52 5.92 -18.73
C VAL A 426 10.55 6.85 -17.52
N PHE A 427 10.34 6.30 -16.35
CA PHE A 427 10.33 7.08 -15.12
C PHE A 427 11.59 6.84 -14.32
N ASN A 428 12.14 7.93 -13.78
CA ASN A 428 13.19 7.86 -12.79
C ASN A 428 12.70 8.43 -11.45
N MET A 429 13.48 8.19 -10.40
CA MET A 429 13.19 8.72 -9.07
C MET A 429 13.87 10.07 -8.90
N THR A 430 13.13 11.03 -8.37
CA THR A 430 13.68 12.26 -7.80
C THR A 430 13.30 12.39 -6.34
N TYR A 431 14.10 13.12 -5.58
CA TYR A 431 13.93 13.29 -4.15
C TYR A 431 13.98 14.76 -3.78
N ASP A 432 13.02 15.20 -2.96
CA ASP A 432 13.03 16.54 -2.41
C ASP A 432 12.57 16.55 -0.95
N SER A 433 12.85 17.63 -0.26
CA SER A 433 12.27 17.88 1.06
C SER A 433 10.90 18.50 0.90
N ALA A 434 9.94 18.03 1.69
CA ALA A 434 8.56 18.50 1.63
C ALA A 434 7.93 18.65 3.01
N LYS A 435 7.10 19.68 3.14
CA LYS A 435 6.12 19.76 4.22
C LYS A 435 4.76 19.36 3.67
N ASN A 436 4.04 18.50 4.38
CA ASN A 436 2.73 18.02 3.93
C ASN A 436 1.69 18.15 5.05
N ILE A 437 0.60 18.84 4.75
CA ILE A 437 -0.61 18.85 5.57
C ILE A 437 -1.62 17.93 4.89
N GLY A 438 -2.20 17.00 5.65
CA GLY A 438 -3.16 16.07 5.09
C GLY A 438 -4.36 15.80 6.01
N LEU A 439 -5.41 15.31 5.37
CA LEU A 439 -6.64 14.86 6.03
C LEU A 439 -6.99 13.48 5.47
N LYS A 440 -7.27 12.53 6.37
CA LYS A 440 -7.81 11.22 6.02
C LYS A 440 -9.16 11.04 6.68
N ALA A 441 -10.14 10.56 5.95
CA ALA A 441 -11.45 10.22 6.49
C ALA A 441 -11.92 8.89 5.91
N GLN A 442 -12.42 8.04 6.78
CA GLN A 442 -13.01 6.76 6.45
C GLN A 442 -14.34 6.60 7.17
N ILE A 443 -15.32 6.06 6.47
CA ILE A 443 -16.62 5.70 7.03
C ILE A 443 -17.06 4.35 6.46
N GLU A 444 -17.66 3.52 7.31
CA GLU A 444 -18.26 2.25 6.91
C GLU A 444 -19.58 2.08 7.66
N THR A 445 -20.62 1.69 6.95
CA THR A 445 -21.96 1.51 7.53
C THR A 445 -22.74 0.40 6.86
N PRO A 446 -23.31 -0.54 7.60
CA PRO A 446 -24.36 -1.39 7.09
C PRO A 446 -25.63 -0.54 6.85
N ILE A 447 -26.11 -0.50 5.62
CA ILE A 447 -27.40 0.14 5.26
C ILE A 447 -28.53 -0.83 5.46
N HIS A 448 -28.28 -2.10 5.23
CA HIS A 448 -29.18 -3.22 5.43
C HIS A 448 -28.37 -4.43 5.92
N ASP A 449 -29.06 -5.48 6.43
CA ASP A 449 -28.42 -6.71 6.91
C ASP A 449 -27.51 -7.36 5.85
N TYR A 450 -27.79 -7.11 4.58
CA TYR A 450 -27.04 -7.65 3.43
C TYR A 450 -26.28 -6.60 2.59
N ILE A 451 -26.33 -5.32 2.96
CA ILE A 451 -25.63 -4.25 2.24
C ILE A 451 -24.74 -3.46 3.19
N ASN A 452 -23.45 -3.43 2.89
CA ASN A 452 -22.47 -2.59 3.56
C ASN A 452 -21.88 -1.56 2.59
N LEU A 453 -21.85 -0.29 3.00
CA LEU A 453 -21.21 0.79 2.25
C LEU A 453 -19.98 1.28 3.00
N GLY A 454 -18.94 1.63 2.25
CA GLY A 454 -17.78 2.30 2.81
C GLY A 454 -17.26 3.39 1.86
N ALA A 455 -16.60 4.37 2.45
CA ALA A 455 -15.91 5.42 1.74
C ALA A 455 -14.60 5.77 2.44
N TYR A 456 -13.57 6.06 1.66
CA TYR A 456 -12.30 6.57 2.09
C TYR A 456 -11.92 7.77 1.23
N VAL A 457 -11.39 8.81 1.86
CA VAL A 457 -10.84 9.98 1.18
C VAL A 457 -9.56 10.40 1.87
N GLU A 458 -8.56 10.77 1.09
CA GLU A 458 -7.30 11.35 1.53
C GLU A 458 -7.02 12.62 0.74
N TYR A 459 -6.75 13.69 1.46
CA TYR A 459 -6.30 14.96 0.90
C TYR A 459 -4.90 15.27 1.42
N ASN A 460 -4.02 15.72 0.52
CA ASN A 460 -2.64 16.11 0.80
C ASN A 460 -2.33 17.47 0.17
N HIS A 461 -1.72 18.36 0.93
CA HIS A 461 -1.14 19.59 0.41
C HIS A 461 0.36 19.57 0.67
N TYR A 462 1.13 19.50 -0.42
CA TYR A 462 2.58 19.46 -0.38
C TYR A 462 3.17 20.85 -0.60
N THR A 463 4.18 21.20 0.21
CA THR A 463 5.04 22.37 -0.01
C THR A 463 6.44 21.82 -0.22
N MET A 464 6.89 21.83 -1.46
CA MET A 464 8.21 21.33 -1.85
C MET A 464 9.29 22.35 -1.52
N ALA A 465 10.54 21.89 -1.28
CA ALA A 465 11.65 22.76 -0.97
C ALA A 465 12.33 23.32 -2.24
N ASN A 466 12.53 22.48 -3.24
CA ASN A 466 13.26 22.81 -4.46
C ASN A 466 12.46 22.49 -5.73
N GLU A 467 11.69 21.40 -5.73
CA GLU A 467 10.87 20.99 -6.87
C GLU A 467 9.68 21.93 -7.04
N LEU A 468 9.26 22.14 -8.29
CA LEU A 468 8.13 23.02 -8.61
C LEU A 468 6.79 22.42 -8.19
N GLU A 469 6.67 21.08 -8.29
CA GLU A 469 5.47 20.34 -7.98
C GLU A 469 5.80 19.05 -7.22
N ALA A 470 4.79 18.47 -6.57
CA ALA A 470 4.87 17.14 -5.98
C ALA A 470 4.61 16.09 -7.09
N TRP A 471 5.64 15.74 -7.83
CA TRP A 471 5.56 14.94 -9.04
C TRP A 471 4.88 13.59 -8.83
N ASN A 472 3.85 13.31 -9.61
CA ASN A 472 3.04 12.07 -9.57
C ASN A 472 2.34 11.79 -8.23
N LEU A 473 2.33 12.74 -7.28
CA LEU A 473 1.63 12.63 -6.01
C LEU A 473 0.27 13.34 -6.07
N PRO A 474 -0.87 12.63 -5.98
CA PRO A 474 -2.18 13.26 -6.06
C PRO A 474 -2.48 14.05 -4.78
N ALA A 475 -3.02 15.26 -4.95
CA ALA A 475 -3.52 16.05 -3.82
C ALA A 475 -4.80 15.43 -3.22
N LEU A 476 -5.62 14.76 -4.02
CA LEU A 476 -6.86 14.12 -3.59
C LEU A 476 -6.94 12.70 -4.15
N GLN A 477 -7.27 11.74 -3.28
CA GLN A 477 -7.58 10.38 -3.68
C GLN A 477 -8.61 9.75 -2.75
N GLY A 478 -9.33 8.76 -3.25
CA GLY A 478 -10.32 8.07 -2.44
C GLY A 478 -11.00 6.92 -3.14
N ASN A 479 -11.82 6.22 -2.40
CA ASN A 479 -12.69 5.21 -2.95
C ASN A 479 -14.04 5.20 -2.24
N VAL A 480 -15.05 4.74 -2.94
CA VAL A 480 -16.37 4.42 -2.39
C VAL A 480 -16.68 2.98 -2.79
N TYR A 481 -17.12 2.16 -1.86
CA TYR A 481 -17.47 0.79 -2.17
C TYR A 481 -18.80 0.38 -1.54
N ALA A 482 -19.46 -0.57 -2.19
CA ALA A 482 -20.67 -1.22 -1.72
C ALA A 482 -20.49 -2.73 -1.81
N ASN A 483 -20.76 -3.42 -0.72
CA ASN A 483 -20.76 -4.89 -0.66
C ASN A 483 -22.20 -5.37 -0.43
N LEU A 484 -22.65 -6.30 -1.25
CA LEU A 484 -23.92 -7.00 -1.15
C LEU A 484 -23.65 -8.47 -0.88
N ASN A 485 -24.26 -9.01 0.20
CA ASN A 485 -24.32 -10.44 0.48
C ASN A 485 -25.80 -10.81 0.69
N TYR A 486 -26.42 -11.37 -0.32
CA TYR A 486 -27.85 -11.71 -0.29
C TYR A 486 -28.10 -13.12 -0.82
N ASN A 487 -28.44 -14.03 0.08
CA ASN A 487 -28.60 -15.45 -0.21
C ASN A 487 -27.34 -15.98 -0.93
N GLU A 488 -27.49 -16.56 -2.11
CA GLU A 488 -26.43 -17.12 -2.94
C GLU A 488 -25.61 -16.06 -3.70
N TRP A 489 -26.04 -14.80 -3.67
CA TRP A 489 -25.40 -13.71 -4.40
C TRP A 489 -24.44 -12.91 -3.53
N GLN A 490 -23.26 -12.70 -4.04
CA GLN A 490 -22.29 -11.76 -3.50
C GLN A 490 -21.92 -10.77 -4.60
N ALA A 491 -21.97 -9.47 -4.30
CA ALA A 491 -21.56 -8.45 -5.24
C ALA A 491 -20.77 -7.35 -4.54
N GLN A 492 -19.82 -6.79 -5.27
CA GLN A 492 -19.03 -5.65 -4.84
C GLN A 492 -18.99 -4.63 -5.97
N ALA A 493 -19.27 -3.36 -5.65
CA ALA A 493 -19.01 -2.22 -6.50
C ALA A 493 -17.95 -1.35 -5.83
N GLN A 494 -16.97 -0.87 -6.59
CA GLN A 494 -15.92 0.02 -6.10
C GLN A 494 -15.69 1.15 -7.12
N LEU A 495 -15.80 2.39 -6.66
CA LEU A 495 -15.48 3.59 -7.40
C LEU A 495 -14.16 4.16 -6.85
N LEU A 496 -13.11 4.10 -7.66
CA LEU A 496 -11.81 4.70 -7.36
C LEU A 496 -11.79 6.14 -7.90
N LEU A 497 -11.27 7.06 -7.10
CA LEU A 497 -11.15 8.47 -7.43
C LEU A 497 -9.70 8.91 -7.24
N ARG A 498 -9.13 9.56 -8.25
CA ARG A 498 -7.80 10.16 -8.17
C ARG A 498 -7.84 11.58 -8.76
N GLY A 499 -7.34 12.53 -8.00
CA GLY A 499 -7.12 13.90 -8.45
C GLY A 499 -6.00 13.98 -9.49
N GLN A 500 -5.92 15.10 -10.15
CA GLN A 500 -4.84 15.38 -11.07
C GLN A 500 -3.46 15.27 -10.41
N THR A 501 -2.47 14.89 -11.21
CA THR A 501 -1.05 14.89 -10.82
C THR A 501 -0.26 15.64 -11.88
N TYR A 502 0.94 16.04 -11.49
CA TYR A 502 1.86 16.71 -12.39
C TYR A 502 3.08 15.84 -12.64
N ASP A 503 3.63 15.94 -13.82
CA ASP A 503 4.87 15.32 -14.22
C ASP A 503 5.77 16.35 -14.90
N THR A 504 7.04 16.05 -15.07
CA THR A 504 7.97 16.92 -15.76
C THR A 504 8.86 16.12 -16.68
N GLU A 505 9.05 16.61 -17.89
CA GLU A 505 10.06 16.09 -18.82
C GLU A 505 11.41 16.67 -18.44
N ARG A 506 12.32 15.85 -17.93
CA ARG A 506 13.70 16.24 -17.67
C ARG A 506 14.57 15.82 -18.84
N PHE A 507 14.98 16.78 -19.65
CA PHE A 507 15.97 16.51 -20.69
C PHE A 507 17.37 16.39 -20.07
N PRO A 508 18.17 15.36 -20.46
CA PRO A 508 19.57 15.32 -20.08
C PRO A 508 20.29 16.57 -20.60
N TYR A 509 21.23 17.06 -19.82
CA TYR A 509 22.03 18.23 -20.13
C TYR A 509 22.47 18.25 -21.59
N ASP A 510 22.09 19.30 -22.31
CA ASP A 510 22.19 19.40 -23.76
C ASP A 510 23.65 19.37 -24.23
N TYR A 511 23.95 18.45 -25.13
CA TYR A 511 25.23 18.31 -25.79
C TYR A 511 25.46 19.38 -26.90
N TYR A 512 24.46 20.19 -27.27
CA TYR A 512 24.50 21.07 -28.42
C TYR A 512 23.88 22.46 -28.22
N ASN A 513 24.27 23.23 -27.22
CA ASN A 513 23.98 24.71 -27.15
C ASN A 513 22.55 25.17 -27.49
N TYR A 514 21.53 24.36 -27.25
CA TYR A 514 20.14 24.80 -27.36
C TYR A 514 19.72 25.59 -26.12
N ILE A 515 18.89 26.59 -26.31
CA ILE A 515 18.23 27.31 -25.22
C ILE A 515 17.41 26.29 -24.44
N LEU A 516 17.79 26.01 -23.18
CA LEU A 516 17.00 25.15 -22.32
C LEU A 516 15.60 25.75 -22.20
N PRO A 517 14.54 24.96 -22.40
CA PRO A 517 13.19 25.43 -22.16
C PRO A 517 13.05 25.87 -20.71
N ASN A 518 12.16 26.84 -20.47
CA ASN A 518 11.87 27.25 -19.10
C ASN A 518 11.35 26.03 -18.34
N PRO A 519 11.84 25.72 -17.13
CA PRO A 519 11.36 24.56 -16.35
C PRO A 519 9.84 24.47 -16.21
N GLU A 520 9.14 25.60 -16.16
CA GLU A 520 7.67 25.64 -16.11
C GLU A 520 7.01 25.13 -17.41
N ASP A 521 7.68 25.25 -18.55
CA ASP A 521 7.16 24.81 -19.86
C ASP A 521 7.27 23.27 -20.02
N LEU A 522 7.99 22.61 -19.11
CA LEU A 522 8.17 21.16 -19.10
C LEU A 522 7.17 20.44 -18.19
N ILE A 523 6.29 21.17 -17.51
CA ILE A 523 5.27 20.60 -16.62
C ILE A 523 4.14 20.00 -17.45
N VAL A 524 3.90 18.72 -17.25
CA VAL A 524 2.81 17.97 -17.88
C VAL A 524 1.77 17.62 -16.83
N GLN A 525 0.50 17.82 -17.15
CA GLN A 525 -0.60 17.51 -16.25
C GLN A 525 -1.25 16.19 -16.63
N ASN A 526 -1.27 15.24 -15.69
CA ASN A 526 -2.10 14.05 -15.75
C ASN A 526 -3.49 14.36 -15.19
N ASN A 527 -4.52 14.12 -15.96
CA ASN A 527 -5.90 14.43 -15.59
C ASN A 527 -6.38 13.57 -14.41
N SER A 528 -7.31 14.15 -13.64
CA SER A 528 -8.06 13.37 -12.65
C SER A 528 -8.91 12.30 -13.34
N PHE A 529 -9.12 11.19 -12.65
CA PHE A 529 -9.96 10.11 -13.16
C PHE A 529 -10.82 9.46 -12.08
N ALA A 530 -11.87 8.80 -12.55
CA ALA A 530 -12.71 7.91 -11.79
C ALA A 530 -12.75 6.54 -12.50
N ASP A 531 -12.63 5.47 -11.74
CA ASP A 531 -12.66 4.10 -12.25
C ASP A 531 -13.69 3.28 -11.45
N LEU A 532 -14.69 2.74 -12.16
CA LEU A 532 -15.73 1.90 -11.57
C LEU A 532 -15.44 0.43 -11.86
N ASN A 533 -15.35 -0.35 -10.79
CA ASN A 533 -15.13 -1.78 -10.81
C ASN A 533 -16.33 -2.51 -10.18
N LEU A 534 -16.79 -3.58 -10.81
CA LEU A 534 -17.86 -4.44 -10.33
C LEU A 534 -17.39 -5.88 -10.28
N SER A 535 -17.79 -6.58 -9.23
CA SER A 535 -17.62 -8.03 -9.09
C SER A 535 -18.92 -8.63 -8.61
N VAL A 536 -19.38 -9.70 -9.25
CA VAL A 536 -20.57 -10.44 -8.85
C VAL A 536 -20.22 -11.91 -8.83
N SER A 537 -20.63 -12.62 -7.78
CA SER A 537 -20.55 -14.08 -7.71
C SER A 537 -21.87 -14.68 -7.29
N TYR A 538 -22.12 -15.89 -7.78
CA TYR A 538 -23.28 -16.72 -7.45
C TYR A 538 -22.80 -18.07 -6.95
N ASN A 539 -23.21 -18.43 -5.73
CA ASN A 539 -22.89 -19.69 -5.10
C ASN A 539 -23.97 -20.72 -5.47
N PHE A 540 -23.65 -21.72 -6.30
CA PHE A 540 -24.57 -22.83 -6.60
C PHE A 540 -24.79 -23.72 -5.39
N ASN A 541 -23.76 -23.87 -4.60
CA ASN A 541 -23.75 -24.56 -3.31
C ASN A 541 -22.55 -24.03 -2.49
N ASP A 542 -22.30 -24.58 -1.33
CA ASP A 542 -21.23 -24.16 -0.43
C ASP A 542 -19.83 -24.31 -1.05
N GLN A 543 -19.65 -25.21 -2.03
CA GLN A 543 -18.36 -25.50 -2.67
C GLN A 543 -18.17 -24.80 -4.00
N LEU A 544 -19.20 -24.70 -4.82
CA LEU A 544 -19.08 -24.22 -6.20
C LEU A 544 -19.74 -22.86 -6.38
N SER A 545 -18.98 -21.91 -6.89
CA SER A 545 -19.47 -20.60 -7.32
C SER A 545 -18.96 -20.22 -8.70
N VAL A 546 -19.72 -19.36 -9.36
CA VAL A 546 -19.27 -18.65 -10.58
C VAL A 546 -19.13 -17.17 -10.25
N PHE A 547 -18.23 -16.50 -10.95
CA PHE A 547 -18.05 -15.05 -10.80
C PHE A 547 -17.91 -14.36 -12.14
N ALA A 548 -18.28 -13.08 -12.16
CA ALA A 548 -18.00 -12.15 -13.24
C ALA A 548 -17.43 -10.85 -12.64
N ARG A 549 -16.39 -10.30 -13.28
CA ARG A 549 -15.76 -9.04 -12.91
C ARG A 549 -15.74 -8.11 -14.10
N ALA A 550 -16.01 -6.84 -13.87
CA ALA A 550 -15.87 -5.78 -14.86
C ALA A 550 -15.03 -4.66 -14.25
N GLN A 551 -13.98 -4.25 -14.94
CA GLN A 551 -13.06 -3.20 -14.48
C GLN A 551 -12.99 -2.10 -15.53
N ASN A 552 -12.68 -0.88 -15.10
CA ASN A 552 -12.69 0.31 -15.93
C ASN A 552 -14.00 0.43 -16.73
N ILE A 553 -15.15 0.34 -16.04
CA ILE A 553 -16.49 0.32 -16.67
C ILE A 553 -16.76 1.62 -17.41
N PHE A 554 -16.23 2.74 -16.95
CA PHE A 554 -16.36 4.01 -17.65
C PHE A 554 -15.56 4.05 -18.96
N SER A 555 -14.69 3.05 -19.17
CA SER A 555 -13.83 2.92 -20.37
C SER A 555 -13.08 4.21 -20.71
N ASN A 556 -12.71 4.96 -19.68
CA ASN A 556 -11.90 6.16 -19.82
C ASN A 556 -10.47 5.77 -20.14
N ASN A 557 -9.88 6.38 -21.15
CA ASN A 557 -8.45 6.30 -21.41
C ASN A 557 -7.76 7.26 -20.44
N TYR A 558 -7.66 6.86 -19.18
CA TYR A 558 -6.90 7.64 -18.20
C TYR A 558 -5.46 7.14 -18.13
N GLU A 559 -4.56 8.02 -17.80
CA GLU A 559 -3.16 7.73 -17.57
C GLU A 559 -2.87 7.92 -16.09
N ARG A 560 -2.34 6.89 -15.46
CA ARG A 560 -1.81 7.03 -14.10
C ARG A 560 -0.42 7.65 -14.13
N PHE A 561 0.34 7.26 -15.15
CA PHE A 561 1.64 7.79 -15.50
C PHE A 561 1.57 8.29 -16.93
N TYR A 562 2.15 9.43 -17.18
CA TYR A 562 2.10 10.11 -18.47
C TYR A 562 2.58 9.20 -19.61
N ASN A 563 1.87 9.21 -20.73
CA ASN A 563 2.07 8.32 -21.89
C ASN A 563 1.83 6.82 -21.63
N TYR A 564 1.25 6.45 -20.47
CA TYR A 564 0.86 5.07 -20.16
C TYR A 564 -0.65 4.97 -19.97
N PRO A 565 -1.42 4.97 -21.06
CA PRO A 565 -2.86 4.77 -21.00
C PRO A 565 -3.19 3.37 -20.48
N ASN A 566 -4.28 3.27 -19.72
CA ASN A 566 -4.75 2.00 -19.21
C ASN A 566 -5.63 1.26 -20.24
N GLN A 567 -5.74 -0.07 -20.07
CA GLN A 567 -6.71 -0.85 -20.81
C GLN A 567 -8.13 -0.31 -20.61
N GLY A 568 -8.92 -0.29 -21.67
CA GLY A 568 -10.33 0.04 -21.60
C GLY A 568 -11.14 -0.93 -20.75
N LEU A 569 -12.44 -1.06 -20.98
CA LEU A 569 -13.29 -1.98 -20.24
C LEU A 569 -12.74 -3.40 -20.24
N GLN A 570 -12.39 -3.91 -19.05
CA GLN A 570 -11.96 -5.29 -18.85
C GLN A 570 -13.14 -6.10 -18.31
N PHE A 571 -13.34 -7.28 -18.87
CA PHE A 571 -14.36 -8.22 -18.45
C PHE A 571 -13.74 -9.59 -18.24
N LEU A 572 -13.99 -10.20 -17.07
CA LEU A 572 -13.46 -11.51 -16.71
C LEU A 572 -14.56 -12.33 -16.03
N GLY A 573 -14.74 -13.58 -16.49
CA GLY A 573 -15.65 -14.55 -15.87
C GLY A 573 -14.91 -15.80 -15.46
N GLY A 574 -15.41 -16.49 -14.44
CA GLY A 574 -14.73 -17.68 -13.95
C GLY A 574 -15.54 -18.49 -12.96
N ILE A 575 -14.91 -19.53 -12.45
CA ILE A 575 -15.45 -20.45 -11.47
C ILE A 575 -14.51 -20.55 -10.26
N THR A 576 -15.09 -20.74 -9.07
CA THR A 576 -14.34 -21.01 -7.85
C THR A 576 -14.89 -22.30 -7.22
N TYR A 577 -13.98 -23.21 -6.88
CA TYR A 577 -14.29 -24.42 -6.15
C TYR A 577 -13.60 -24.41 -4.79
N LYS A 578 -14.38 -24.57 -3.73
CA LYS A 578 -13.95 -24.63 -2.32
C LYS A 578 -13.99 -26.05 -1.82
N PHE A 579 -13.01 -26.45 -1.01
CA PHE A 579 -12.91 -27.82 -0.49
C PHE A 579 -12.08 -27.88 0.79
N ASP A 580 -12.22 -28.96 1.54
CA ASP A 580 -11.29 -29.32 2.61
C ASP A 580 -10.44 -30.51 2.18
N LEU A 581 -9.24 -30.57 2.73
CA LEU A 581 -8.35 -31.72 2.64
C LEU A 581 -8.47 -32.47 3.98
N ASP A 582 -8.87 -33.74 3.89
CA ASP A 582 -8.99 -34.67 5.03
C ASP A 582 -7.64 -35.01 5.65
#